data_d9f3529545414b3d7ad2014940702613
#
_entry.id   d9f3529545414b3d7ad2014940702613
#
_cell.length_a   1.000
_cell.length_b   1.000
_cell.length_c   1.000
_cell.angle_alpha   90.00
_cell.angle_beta   90.00
_cell.angle_gamma   90.00
#
_symmetry.space_group_name_H-M   'P 1'
#
loop_
_entity.id
_entity.type
_entity.pdbx_description
1 polymer ?
#
loop_
_entity_poly.entity_id
_entity_poly.type
_entity_poly.pdbx_seq_one_letter_code
_entity_poly.pdbx_strand_id
1 'polypeptide(L)'
;GTASIGYKDFIYVDVTGRNDWSSALPSDNRSYFYSSYGVSFVLTELVKSIPKDWLSYAKIRGSYAKVGNDTGFDQLLNGFSYNTSYLGDMAWFESENKRKTNSLKPESTTSFETGLDLRFLKDRASLSFTYYNKNTKNQILTSTINGVSGYGEALFNAGEVKNWGYEVTLGVVPFRNKDWEWKVDINWAKNNSEVVSLANGMDYMTLTTVQNSVELRIVKGEPLVSLYCREPWKTNDEGQVLVGANGRPLSGEAKFLASVEPKWTGSIRTSLRWKDLTFSAMLDIRMGGHVWSETAFQSSRNAQSIMSLGGRTEHLFSDLILNEGDQTGYLGILDPKYVPNGKNNIYMDASRPKGMNIPGAVYDSSVPGLAGQPCQAWIKPIDYWTNDSGKNGELYLYDASYVKLKEISLGYNIPKNWLRKIGFIQSMRVSAVGRNVAILHQKTPKGIDPEATSSMGIQQGLERGFNLPTSSYGFDFKITF
;
A
#
# COMPACT_ATOMS: atom_id res chain seq x y z
N GLY A 1 -35.24 -3.14 -0.88
CA GLY A 1 -35.96 -3.74 0.25
C GLY A 1 -35.06 -4.70 1.00
N THR A 2 -35.28 -4.78 2.31
CA THR A 2 -34.55 -5.71 3.20
C THR A 2 -35.59 -6.49 4.01
N ALA A 3 -35.36 -7.80 4.16
CA ALA A 3 -36.13 -8.66 5.05
C ALA A 3 -35.17 -9.40 5.98
N SER A 4 -35.46 -9.40 7.28
CA SER A 4 -34.71 -10.12 8.29
C SER A 4 -35.68 -11.00 9.08
N ILE A 5 -35.42 -12.29 9.14
CA ILE A 5 -36.26 -13.28 9.79
C ILE A 5 -35.42 -14.00 10.83
N GLY A 6 -35.84 -13.91 12.10
CA GLY A 6 -35.25 -14.66 13.21
C GLY A 6 -36.20 -15.75 13.70
N TYR A 7 -35.66 -16.92 14.03
CA TYR A 7 -36.42 -18.01 14.62
C TYR A 7 -35.75 -18.50 15.92
N LYS A 8 -36.48 -18.41 17.02
CA LYS A 8 -36.11 -18.87 18.36
C LYS A 8 -34.70 -18.41 18.81
N ASP A 9 -34.30 -17.19 18.41
CA ASP A 9 -33.02 -16.57 18.74
C ASP A 9 -31.75 -17.33 18.33
N PHE A 10 -31.87 -18.46 17.60
CA PHE A 10 -30.73 -19.24 17.17
C PHE A 10 -30.44 -19.22 15.67
N ILE A 11 -31.42 -18.91 14.81
CA ILE A 11 -31.21 -18.78 13.37
C ILE A 11 -31.74 -17.41 12.87
N TYR A 12 -30.97 -16.77 12.04
CA TYR A 12 -31.33 -15.53 11.38
C TYR A 12 -31.04 -15.64 9.90
N VAL A 13 -31.98 -15.19 9.09
CA VAL A 13 -31.87 -15.10 7.63
C VAL A 13 -32.13 -13.68 7.22
N ASP A 14 -31.19 -13.10 6.51
CA ASP A 14 -31.23 -11.75 5.99
C ASP A 14 -31.24 -11.78 4.45
N VAL A 15 -32.19 -11.09 3.83
CA VAL A 15 -32.28 -10.96 2.39
C VAL A 15 -32.42 -9.49 2.03
N THR A 16 -31.56 -9.04 1.13
CA THR A 16 -31.61 -7.66 0.62
C THR A 16 -31.68 -7.67 -0.90
N GLY A 17 -32.53 -6.84 -1.47
CA GLY A 17 -32.58 -6.55 -2.90
C GLY A 17 -32.59 -5.04 -3.11
N ARG A 18 -31.75 -4.55 -3.98
CA ARG A 18 -31.63 -3.12 -4.30
C ARG A 18 -31.45 -2.93 -5.80
N ASN A 19 -32.07 -1.89 -6.34
CA ASN A 19 -31.80 -1.40 -7.67
C ASN A 19 -31.34 0.04 -7.60
N ASP A 20 -30.22 0.35 -8.21
CA ASP A 20 -29.68 1.69 -8.29
C ASP A 20 -29.74 2.21 -9.74
N TRP A 21 -29.87 3.52 -9.87
CA TRP A 21 -29.81 4.23 -11.13
C TRP A 21 -28.74 5.32 -11.02
N SER A 22 -27.72 5.24 -11.87
CA SER A 22 -26.64 6.22 -11.89
C SER A 22 -26.64 7.03 -13.17
N SER A 23 -26.61 8.35 -13.04
CA SER A 23 -26.44 9.26 -14.16
C SER A 23 -25.01 9.30 -14.70
N ALA A 24 -24.05 8.73 -13.97
CA ALA A 24 -22.64 8.62 -14.39
C ALA A 24 -22.41 7.47 -15.38
N LEU A 25 -23.43 6.63 -15.61
CA LEU A 25 -23.38 5.52 -16.56
C LEU A 25 -24.23 5.82 -17.81
N PRO A 26 -23.92 5.19 -18.97
CA PRO A 26 -24.72 5.29 -20.19
C PRO A 26 -26.16 4.85 -19.97
N SER A 27 -27.09 5.36 -20.77
CA SER A 27 -28.54 5.06 -20.68
C SER A 27 -28.83 3.58 -20.53
N ASP A 28 -28.11 2.75 -21.29
CA ASP A 28 -28.35 1.31 -21.39
C ASP A 28 -27.78 0.54 -20.17
N ASN A 29 -26.89 1.14 -19.39
CA ASN A 29 -26.23 0.53 -18.25
C ASN A 29 -26.46 1.27 -16.92
N ARG A 30 -27.33 2.31 -16.91
CA ARG A 30 -27.53 3.14 -15.71
C ARG A 30 -28.30 2.46 -14.60
N SER A 31 -29.12 1.45 -14.92
CA SER A 31 -29.93 0.71 -13.95
C SER A 31 -29.31 -0.66 -13.70
N TYR A 32 -28.99 -0.97 -12.45
CA TYR A 32 -28.43 -2.26 -12.08
C TYR A 32 -28.99 -2.76 -10.76
N PHE A 33 -29.42 -4.02 -10.78
CA PHE A 33 -29.97 -4.70 -9.61
C PHE A 33 -28.92 -5.58 -8.96
N TYR A 34 -28.94 -5.60 -7.63
CA TYR A 34 -28.09 -6.47 -6.84
C TYR A 34 -28.77 -6.95 -5.57
N SER A 35 -28.29 -8.08 -5.04
CA SER A 35 -28.91 -8.75 -3.91
C SER A 35 -27.87 -9.32 -2.96
N SER A 36 -28.25 -9.48 -1.70
CA SER A 36 -27.46 -10.20 -0.71
C SER A 36 -28.33 -11.16 0.11
N TYR A 37 -27.71 -12.24 0.52
CA TYR A 37 -28.31 -13.30 1.32
C TYR A 37 -27.35 -13.62 2.46
N GLY A 38 -27.84 -13.55 3.68
CA GLY A 38 -27.09 -13.87 4.90
C GLY A 38 -27.81 -14.93 5.70
N VAL A 39 -27.04 -15.84 6.30
CA VAL A 39 -27.56 -16.77 7.29
C VAL A 39 -26.62 -16.82 8.47
N SER A 40 -27.16 -16.87 9.67
CA SER A 40 -26.37 -17.05 10.87
C SER A 40 -27.03 -17.95 11.90
N PHE A 41 -26.22 -18.70 12.61
CA PHE A 41 -26.63 -19.65 13.64
C PHE A 41 -25.95 -19.29 14.94
N VAL A 42 -26.73 -19.01 15.98
CA VAL A 42 -26.25 -18.81 17.36
C VAL A 42 -26.24 -20.16 18.07
N LEU A 43 -25.08 -20.82 18.07
CA LEU A 43 -24.95 -22.18 18.58
C LEU A 43 -25.26 -22.29 20.08
N THR A 44 -24.94 -21.25 20.84
CA THR A 44 -25.22 -21.21 22.28
C THR A 44 -26.71 -21.09 22.64
N GLU A 45 -27.55 -20.69 21.66
CA GLU A 45 -29.01 -20.72 21.81
C GLU A 45 -29.61 -22.02 21.25
N LEU A 46 -28.95 -22.62 20.26
CA LEU A 46 -29.35 -23.90 19.70
C LEU A 46 -29.05 -25.04 20.66
N VAL A 47 -27.86 -25.07 21.27
CA VAL A 47 -27.38 -26.11 22.15
C VAL A 47 -27.31 -25.61 23.60
N LYS A 48 -28.42 -25.66 24.30
CA LYS A 48 -28.56 -25.09 25.66
C LYS A 48 -27.69 -25.78 26.72
N SER A 49 -27.15 -26.98 26.43
CA SER A 49 -26.24 -27.71 27.29
C SER A 49 -24.82 -27.16 27.35
N ILE A 50 -24.48 -26.20 26.48
CA ILE A 50 -23.17 -25.54 26.49
C ILE A 50 -23.05 -24.69 27.77
N PRO A 51 -22.01 -24.90 28.62
CA PRO A 51 -21.83 -24.09 29.82
C PRO A 51 -21.50 -22.65 29.45
N LYS A 52 -22.43 -21.72 29.68
CA LYS A 52 -22.26 -20.27 29.31
C LYS A 52 -21.16 -19.59 30.10
N ASP A 53 -20.73 -20.15 31.24
CA ASP A 53 -19.58 -19.67 32.01
C ASP A 53 -18.26 -19.84 31.27
N TRP A 54 -18.14 -20.90 30.41
CA TRP A 54 -16.96 -21.13 29.58
C TRP A 54 -17.12 -20.57 28.17
N LEU A 55 -18.21 -20.91 27.46
CA LEU A 55 -18.52 -20.42 26.13
C LEU A 55 -19.80 -19.57 26.20
N SER A 56 -19.62 -18.26 26.44
CA SER A 56 -20.73 -17.31 26.64
C SER A 56 -21.55 -17.10 25.38
N TYR A 57 -20.90 -17.16 24.22
CA TYR A 57 -21.50 -16.94 22.92
C TYR A 57 -20.75 -17.66 21.81
N ALA A 58 -21.48 -18.29 20.91
CA ALA A 58 -20.92 -18.88 19.68
C ALA A 58 -21.90 -18.68 18.52
N LYS A 59 -21.41 -18.06 17.46
CA LYS A 59 -22.18 -17.78 16.23
C LYS A 59 -21.36 -18.17 15.02
N ILE A 60 -21.97 -18.91 14.10
CA ILE A 60 -21.49 -19.14 12.73
C ILE A 60 -22.31 -18.28 11.80
N ARG A 61 -21.68 -17.63 10.84
CA ARG A 61 -22.35 -16.82 9.82
C ARG A 61 -21.81 -17.12 8.43
N GLY A 62 -22.66 -17.02 7.44
CA GLY A 62 -22.33 -17.10 6.02
C GLY A 62 -23.13 -16.11 5.23
N SER A 63 -22.55 -15.52 4.23
CA SER A 63 -23.24 -14.61 3.34
C SER A 63 -22.77 -14.74 1.89
N TYR A 64 -23.67 -14.48 1.00
CA TYR A 64 -23.41 -14.32 -0.42
C TYR A 64 -24.02 -13.01 -0.86
N ALA A 65 -23.23 -12.17 -1.53
CA ALA A 65 -23.71 -10.89 -2.02
C ALA A 65 -23.22 -10.63 -3.45
N LYS A 66 -24.07 -9.98 -4.22
CA LYS A 66 -23.68 -9.35 -5.47
C LYS A 66 -23.89 -7.84 -5.29
N VAL A 67 -22.85 -7.04 -5.55
CA VAL A 67 -22.88 -5.58 -5.37
C VAL A 67 -22.44 -4.93 -6.67
N GLY A 68 -23.20 -3.93 -7.12
CA GLY A 68 -22.80 -3.05 -8.21
C GLY A 68 -22.10 -1.80 -7.70
N ASN A 69 -21.20 -1.27 -8.49
CA ASN A 69 -20.56 0.02 -8.27
C ASN A 69 -20.51 0.79 -9.58
N ASP A 70 -20.69 2.10 -9.54
CA ASP A 70 -20.59 2.98 -10.70
C ASP A 70 -19.25 3.71 -10.77
N THR A 71 -19.15 4.70 -11.65
CA THR A 71 -17.98 5.58 -11.80
C THR A 71 -18.29 6.98 -11.29
N GLY A 72 -17.28 7.83 -11.20
CA GLY A 72 -17.47 9.26 -10.94
C GLY A 72 -18.24 9.94 -12.07
N PHE A 73 -18.70 11.17 -11.83
CA PHE A 73 -19.38 11.97 -12.86
C PHE A 73 -18.41 12.32 -14.01
N ASP A 74 -18.96 12.73 -15.16
CA ASP A 74 -18.23 13.22 -16.33
C ASP A 74 -17.19 12.22 -16.87
N GLN A 75 -17.56 10.95 -17.03
CA GLN A 75 -16.65 9.91 -17.57
C GLN A 75 -17.10 9.35 -18.93
N LEU A 76 -18.18 9.87 -19.51
CA LEU A 76 -18.80 9.29 -20.72
C LEU A 76 -18.38 9.99 -22.02
N LEU A 77 -18.20 11.30 -21.97
CA LEU A 77 -17.93 12.12 -23.17
C LEU A 77 -16.70 13.00 -22.94
N ASN A 78 -15.86 13.08 -23.95
CA ASN A 78 -14.75 14.03 -23.92
C ASN A 78 -15.25 15.43 -24.24
N GLY A 79 -14.69 16.40 -23.54
CA GLY A 79 -14.88 17.82 -23.73
C GLY A 79 -13.62 18.53 -24.18
N PHE A 80 -13.72 19.84 -24.24
CA PHE A 80 -12.59 20.73 -24.49
C PHE A 80 -12.49 21.73 -23.34
N SER A 81 -11.29 21.93 -22.84
CA SER A 81 -10.99 23.00 -21.89
C SER A 81 -10.69 24.29 -22.64
N TYR A 82 -11.34 25.37 -22.20
CA TYR A 82 -11.05 26.70 -22.71
C TYR A 82 -9.91 27.35 -21.91
N ASN A 83 -8.84 27.74 -22.57
CA ASN A 83 -7.66 28.30 -21.93
C ASN A 83 -7.26 29.63 -22.57
N THR A 84 -6.94 30.64 -21.74
CA THR A 84 -6.57 31.97 -22.17
C THR A 84 -5.15 32.37 -21.77
N SER A 85 -4.41 31.56 -21.03
CA SER A 85 -3.22 32.03 -20.32
C SER A 85 -1.88 31.76 -20.99
N TYR A 86 -1.85 31.00 -22.09
CA TYR A 86 -0.57 30.60 -22.70
C TYR A 86 0.00 31.57 -23.77
N LEU A 87 -0.84 32.29 -24.48
CA LEU A 87 -0.46 33.19 -25.59
C LEU A 87 -1.02 34.60 -25.40
N GLY A 88 -1.10 35.11 -24.18
CA GLY A 88 -1.70 36.40 -23.89
C GLY A 88 -3.22 36.37 -24.09
N ASP A 89 -3.76 37.29 -24.91
CA ASP A 89 -5.21 37.39 -25.14
C ASP A 89 -5.78 36.35 -26.12
N MET A 90 -4.98 35.42 -26.63
CA MET A 90 -5.46 34.37 -27.55
C MET A 90 -6.11 33.24 -26.80
N ALA A 91 -7.40 33.05 -27.08
CA ALA A 91 -8.17 31.91 -26.58
C ALA A 91 -7.87 30.65 -27.41
N TRP A 92 -7.69 29.54 -26.75
CA TRP A 92 -7.50 28.23 -27.38
C TRP A 92 -8.26 27.11 -26.65
N PHE A 93 -8.58 26.09 -27.40
CA PHE A 93 -9.24 24.90 -26.85
C PHE A 93 -8.24 23.76 -26.74
N GLU A 94 -8.20 23.12 -25.59
CA GLU A 94 -7.39 21.96 -25.33
C GLU A 94 -8.29 20.73 -25.18
N SER A 95 -7.96 19.65 -25.89
CA SER A 95 -8.62 18.36 -25.69
C SER A 95 -8.21 17.77 -24.36
N GLU A 96 -9.14 17.13 -23.66
CA GLU A 96 -8.83 16.36 -22.45
C GLU A 96 -7.80 15.28 -22.78
N ASN A 97 -6.83 15.08 -21.88
CA ASN A 97 -5.80 14.05 -22.03
C ASN A 97 -6.32 12.62 -21.83
N LYS A 98 -7.46 12.47 -21.14
CA LYS A 98 -8.09 11.17 -20.85
C LYS A 98 -9.21 10.87 -21.84
N ARG A 99 -9.07 9.77 -22.59
CA ARG A 99 -10.15 9.27 -23.44
C ARG A 99 -11.24 8.65 -22.58
N LYS A 100 -12.40 9.26 -22.55
CA LYS A 100 -13.64 8.77 -21.94
C LYS A 100 -14.39 7.84 -22.89
N THR A 101 -15.39 7.10 -22.40
CA THR A 101 -16.19 6.19 -23.24
C THR A 101 -17.64 6.14 -22.81
N ASN A 102 -18.54 6.13 -23.77
CA ASN A 102 -19.99 6.01 -23.56
C ASN A 102 -20.48 4.54 -23.46
N SER A 103 -19.57 3.56 -23.39
CA SER A 103 -19.88 2.14 -23.30
C SER A 103 -19.58 1.53 -21.93
N LEU A 104 -19.38 2.36 -20.89
CA LEU A 104 -19.10 1.88 -19.55
C LEU A 104 -20.23 1.03 -18.98
N LYS A 105 -19.84 -0.07 -18.35
CA LYS A 105 -20.70 -0.94 -17.55
C LYS A 105 -20.41 -0.73 -16.08
N PRO A 106 -21.40 -0.89 -15.19
CA PRO A 106 -21.13 -0.89 -13.76
C PRO A 106 -20.19 -2.05 -13.40
N GLU A 107 -19.33 -1.81 -12.42
CA GLU A 107 -18.58 -2.88 -11.79
C GLU A 107 -19.54 -3.83 -11.08
N SER A 108 -19.23 -5.10 -11.05
CA SER A 108 -20.03 -6.12 -10.36
C SER A 108 -19.12 -6.99 -9.51
N THR A 109 -19.24 -6.85 -8.19
CA THR A 109 -18.53 -7.69 -7.22
C THR A 109 -19.47 -8.76 -6.67
N THR A 110 -19.06 -10.02 -6.85
CA THR A 110 -19.67 -11.17 -6.18
C THR A 110 -18.81 -11.55 -4.99
N SER A 111 -19.40 -11.64 -3.80
CA SER A 111 -18.71 -11.90 -2.54
C SER A 111 -19.33 -13.12 -1.86
N PHE A 112 -18.48 -14.01 -1.37
CA PHE A 112 -18.83 -15.05 -0.41
C PHE A 112 -18.02 -14.83 0.86
N GLU A 113 -18.70 -14.80 2.00
CA GLU A 113 -18.06 -14.63 3.30
C GLU A 113 -18.58 -15.66 4.30
N THR A 114 -17.70 -16.21 5.11
CA THR A 114 -18.07 -17.05 6.24
C THR A 114 -17.28 -16.65 7.47
N GLY A 115 -17.88 -16.75 8.63
CA GLY A 115 -17.28 -16.31 9.87
C GLY A 115 -17.75 -17.07 11.09
N LEU A 116 -16.93 -16.98 12.12
CA LEU A 116 -17.13 -17.58 13.43
C LEU A 116 -16.87 -16.52 14.50
N ASP A 117 -17.87 -16.28 15.35
CA ASP A 117 -17.77 -15.34 16.47
C ASP A 117 -17.93 -16.11 17.77
N LEU A 118 -16.92 -16.06 18.63
CA LEU A 118 -16.87 -16.75 19.91
C LEU A 118 -16.61 -15.78 21.06
N ARG A 119 -17.25 -16.03 22.22
CA ARG A 119 -16.94 -15.33 23.46
C ARG A 119 -16.81 -16.34 24.58
N PHE A 120 -15.80 -16.21 25.38
CA PHE A 120 -15.42 -17.14 26.44
C PHE A 120 -15.34 -16.44 27.80
N LEU A 121 -15.42 -17.23 28.86
CA LEU A 121 -15.15 -16.84 30.25
C LEU A 121 -15.94 -15.57 30.67
N LYS A 122 -17.26 -15.61 30.44
CA LYS A 122 -18.17 -14.49 30.73
C LYS A 122 -17.70 -13.21 30.01
N ASP A 123 -17.44 -13.32 28.70
CA ASP A 123 -16.99 -12.26 27.79
C ASP A 123 -15.59 -11.67 28.12
N ARG A 124 -14.74 -12.42 28.82
CA ARG A 124 -13.34 -12.01 29.05
C ARG A 124 -12.43 -12.26 27.87
N ALA A 125 -12.78 -13.21 27.01
CA ALA A 125 -12.08 -13.44 25.77
C ALA A 125 -13.08 -13.50 24.62
N SER A 126 -12.76 -12.89 23.50
CA SER A 126 -13.56 -12.92 22.27
C SER A 126 -12.65 -13.22 21.09
N LEU A 127 -13.15 -14.02 20.16
CA LEU A 127 -12.50 -14.34 18.90
C LEU A 127 -13.52 -14.17 17.78
N SER A 128 -13.18 -13.36 16.78
CA SER A 128 -13.90 -13.31 15.51
C SER A 128 -12.95 -13.74 14.41
N PHE A 129 -13.37 -14.68 13.58
CA PHE A 129 -12.66 -15.13 12.40
C PHE A 129 -13.55 -14.96 11.19
N THR A 130 -13.03 -14.41 10.11
CA THR A 130 -13.73 -14.29 8.83
C THR A 130 -12.83 -14.77 7.70
N TYR A 131 -13.38 -15.58 6.81
CA TYR A 131 -12.85 -15.86 5.49
C TYR A 131 -13.73 -15.18 4.45
N TYR A 132 -13.13 -14.56 3.44
CA TYR A 132 -13.85 -13.98 2.33
C TYR A 132 -13.21 -14.34 0.98
N ASN A 133 -14.06 -14.36 -0.05
CA ASN A 133 -13.67 -14.53 -1.45
C ASN A 133 -14.56 -13.60 -2.29
N LYS A 134 -13.94 -12.61 -2.94
CA LYS A 134 -14.61 -11.56 -3.73
C LYS A 134 -14.09 -11.61 -5.15
N ASN A 135 -14.99 -11.53 -6.10
CA ASN A 135 -14.67 -11.50 -7.52
C ASN A 135 -15.34 -10.28 -8.15
N THR A 136 -14.52 -9.32 -8.61
CA THR A 136 -14.98 -8.07 -9.23
C THR A 136 -14.80 -8.17 -10.74
N LYS A 137 -15.89 -8.03 -11.47
CA LYS A 137 -15.93 -7.98 -12.95
C LYS A 137 -16.20 -6.57 -13.43
N ASN A 138 -15.76 -6.27 -14.65
CA ASN A 138 -15.92 -4.97 -15.29
C ASN A 138 -15.30 -3.83 -14.48
N GLN A 139 -14.21 -4.07 -13.77
CA GLN A 139 -13.56 -3.03 -12.98
C GLN A 139 -13.24 -1.82 -13.86
N ILE A 140 -13.61 -0.61 -13.41
CA ILE A 140 -13.42 0.63 -14.16
C ILE A 140 -12.07 1.22 -13.80
N LEU A 141 -11.15 1.24 -14.74
CA LEU A 141 -9.79 1.72 -14.55
C LEU A 141 -9.37 2.68 -15.65
N THR A 142 -8.46 3.57 -15.29
CA THR A 142 -7.74 4.42 -16.23
C THR A 142 -6.35 3.82 -16.45
N SER A 143 -5.96 3.65 -17.71
CA SER A 143 -4.62 3.21 -18.09
C SER A 143 -3.95 4.22 -18.98
N THR A 144 -2.64 4.35 -18.84
CA THR A 144 -1.81 5.07 -19.81
C THR A 144 -1.87 4.38 -21.17
N ILE A 145 -2.06 5.14 -22.22
CA ILE A 145 -2.11 4.64 -23.61
C ILE A 145 -1.08 5.38 -24.47
N ASN A 146 -0.85 4.86 -25.68
CA ASN A 146 0.06 5.51 -26.62
C ASN A 146 -0.53 6.85 -27.11
N GLY A 147 0.21 7.94 -26.92
CA GLY A 147 -0.18 9.29 -27.29
C GLY A 147 -0.47 9.52 -28.78
N VAL A 148 -0.13 8.59 -29.67
CA VAL A 148 -0.51 8.61 -31.10
C VAL A 148 -2.04 8.67 -31.27
N SER A 149 -2.80 8.21 -30.29
CA SER A 149 -4.27 8.31 -30.27
C SER A 149 -4.80 9.73 -30.02
N GLY A 150 -3.95 10.69 -29.69
CA GLY A 150 -4.32 12.02 -29.23
C GLY A 150 -4.64 12.12 -27.74
N TYR A 151 -4.56 11.00 -27.00
CA TYR A 151 -4.81 10.90 -25.56
C TYR A 151 -3.65 10.21 -24.87
N GLY A 152 -3.30 10.65 -23.67
CA GLY A 152 -2.29 10.00 -22.83
C GLY A 152 -2.87 8.87 -21.96
N GLU A 153 -4.18 8.90 -21.71
CA GLU A 153 -4.89 7.95 -20.87
C GLU A 153 -6.21 7.51 -21.51
N ALA A 154 -6.72 6.33 -21.13
CA ALA A 154 -8.05 5.87 -21.48
C ALA A 154 -8.76 5.21 -20.31
N LEU A 155 -10.07 5.46 -20.21
CA LEU A 155 -10.96 4.84 -19.24
C LEU A 155 -11.73 3.70 -19.91
N PHE A 156 -11.79 2.54 -19.25
CA PHE A 156 -12.56 1.39 -19.72
C PHE A 156 -12.84 0.38 -18.61
N ASN A 157 -13.73 -0.58 -18.88
CA ASN A 157 -13.91 -1.72 -18.00
C ASN A 157 -12.73 -2.68 -18.17
N ALA A 158 -11.87 -2.76 -17.17
CA ALA A 158 -10.51 -3.29 -17.28
C ALA A 158 -10.38 -4.81 -17.18
N GLY A 159 -11.41 -5.51 -16.68
CA GLY A 159 -11.33 -6.97 -16.56
C GLY A 159 -11.90 -7.53 -15.28
N GLU A 160 -11.32 -8.63 -14.81
CA GLU A 160 -11.76 -9.39 -13.65
C GLU A 160 -10.64 -9.53 -12.64
N VAL A 161 -10.94 -9.20 -11.38
CA VAL A 161 -10.00 -9.28 -10.25
C VAL A 161 -10.63 -10.08 -9.13
N LYS A 162 -9.88 -11.05 -8.62
CA LYS A 162 -10.26 -11.88 -7.48
C LYS A 162 -9.47 -11.46 -6.25
N ASN A 163 -10.17 -11.35 -5.11
CA ASN A 163 -9.58 -11.09 -3.80
C ASN A 163 -10.07 -12.13 -2.82
N TRP A 164 -9.18 -12.69 -2.01
CA TRP A 164 -9.54 -13.62 -0.93
C TRP A 164 -8.61 -13.43 0.26
N GLY A 165 -9.16 -13.70 1.44
CA GLY A 165 -8.35 -13.48 2.63
C GLY A 165 -9.02 -13.93 3.91
N TYR A 166 -8.30 -13.65 4.98
CA TYR A 166 -8.65 -14.00 6.35
C TYR A 166 -8.55 -12.76 7.23
N GLU A 167 -9.49 -12.63 8.15
CA GLU A 167 -9.48 -11.60 9.18
C GLU A 167 -9.68 -12.26 10.54
N VAL A 168 -8.87 -11.88 11.51
CA VAL A 168 -8.94 -12.36 12.90
C VAL A 168 -8.97 -11.17 13.83
N THR A 169 -9.96 -11.12 14.70
CA THR A 169 -10.01 -10.18 15.82
C THR A 169 -10.03 -10.96 17.11
N LEU A 170 -9.07 -10.69 18.00
CA LEU A 170 -8.97 -11.27 19.32
C LEU A 170 -9.06 -10.15 20.36
N GLY A 171 -10.04 -10.23 21.26
CA GLY A 171 -10.17 -9.35 22.41
C GLY A 171 -9.98 -10.16 23.69
N VAL A 172 -9.15 -9.68 24.61
CA VAL A 172 -8.90 -10.32 25.89
C VAL A 172 -8.93 -9.30 27.02
N VAL A 173 -9.58 -9.67 28.12
CA VAL A 173 -9.55 -8.93 29.39
C VAL A 173 -8.84 -9.80 30.43
N PRO A 174 -7.47 -9.79 30.43
CA PRO A 174 -6.68 -10.67 31.31
C PRO A 174 -7.00 -10.43 32.79
N PHE A 175 -7.25 -9.19 33.11
CA PHE A 175 -7.49 -8.79 34.48
C PHE A 175 -8.61 -7.76 34.58
N ARG A 176 -9.59 -7.98 35.49
CA ARG A 176 -10.68 -7.05 35.81
C ARG A 176 -11.08 -7.20 37.27
N ASN A 177 -11.00 -6.12 38.01
CA ASN A 177 -11.60 -5.97 39.32
C ASN A 177 -12.22 -4.57 39.48
N LYS A 178 -12.60 -4.17 40.70
CA LYS A 178 -13.22 -2.87 40.99
C LYS A 178 -12.38 -1.71 40.52
N ASP A 179 -11.08 -1.72 40.76
CA ASP A 179 -10.16 -0.61 40.51
C ASP A 179 -9.39 -0.75 39.22
N TRP A 180 -9.12 -1.95 38.74
CA TRP A 180 -8.28 -2.25 37.60
C TRP A 180 -9.03 -2.98 36.49
N GLU A 181 -8.76 -2.60 35.26
CA GLU A 181 -9.15 -3.35 34.07
C GLU A 181 -8.03 -3.24 33.03
N TRP A 182 -7.56 -4.40 32.58
CA TRP A 182 -6.64 -4.47 31.46
C TRP A 182 -7.32 -5.15 30.30
N LYS A 183 -7.35 -4.50 29.15
CA LYS A 183 -7.93 -4.97 27.90
C LYS A 183 -6.88 -4.95 26.81
N VAL A 184 -6.82 -6.01 26.01
CA VAL A 184 -5.97 -6.14 24.81
C VAL A 184 -6.84 -6.56 23.64
N ASP A 185 -6.79 -5.79 22.56
CA ASP A 185 -7.44 -6.10 21.30
C ASP A 185 -6.36 -6.29 20.23
N ILE A 186 -6.42 -7.41 19.48
CA ILE A 186 -5.49 -7.76 18.40
C ILE A 186 -6.30 -7.96 17.15
N ASN A 187 -5.91 -7.29 16.08
CA ASN A 187 -6.44 -7.52 14.74
C ASN A 187 -5.33 -8.02 13.83
N TRP A 188 -5.64 -8.99 13.01
CA TRP A 188 -4.75 -9.52 11.99
C TRP A 188 -5.55 -9.77 10.72
N ALA A 189 -4.99 -9.39 9.58
CA ALA A 189 -5.62 -9.58 8.28
C ALA A 189 -4.58 -9.96 7.23
N LYS A 190 -4.98 -10.89 6.37
CA LYS A 190 -4.23 -11.26 5.17
C LYS A 190 -5.17 -11.22 3.97
N ASN A 191 -4.85 -10.36 3.00
CA ASN A 191 -5.49 -10.33 1.69
C ASN A 191 -4.54 -10.93 0.64
N ASN A 192 -5.10 -11.61 -0.34
CA ASN A 192 -4.43 -11.98 -1.58
C ASN A 192 -5.30 -11.46 -2.73
N SER A 193 -4.69 -11.03 -3.80
CA SER A 193 -5.37 -10.65 -5.01
C SER A 193 -4.79 -11.35 -6.23
N GLU A 194 -5.58 -11.46 -7.29
CA GLU A 194 -5.17 -12.01 -8.58
C GLU A 194 -5.96 -11.34 -9.70
N VAL A 195 -5.26 -10.90 -10.71
CA VAL A 195 -5.85 -10.40 -11.94
C VAL A 195 -6.19 -11.60 -12.84
N VAL A 196 -7.45 -11.96 -12.88
CA VAL A 196 -7.93 -13.15 -13.64
C VAL A 196 -7.91 -12.88 -15.15
N SER A 197 -8.37 -11.70 -15.56
CA SER A 197 -8.40 -11.29 -16.96
C SER A 197 -8.33 -9.78 -17.11
N LEU A 198 -7.86 -9.32 -18.25
CA LEU A 198 -7.86 -7.91 -18.65
C LEU A 198 -8.73 -7.71 -19.89
N ALA A 199 -9.17 -6.47 -20.11
CA ALA A 199 -9.98 -6.11 -21.26
C ALA A 199 -9.25 -6.35 -22.59
N ASN A 200 -10.01 -6.69 -23.62
CA ASN A 200 -9.51 -6.82 -25.01
C ASN A 200 -8.32 -7.76 -25.19
N GLY A 201 -8.12 -8.76 -24.30
CA GLY A 201 -7.03 -9.71 -24.40
C GLY A 201 -5.65 -9.13 -24.10
N MET A 202 -5.58 -7.99 -23.43
CA MET A 202 -4.31 -7.41 -22.98
C MET A 202 -3.67 -8.31 -21.91
N ASP A 203 -2.35 -8.44 -21.94
CA ASP A 203 -1.60 -9.18 -20.92
C ASP A 203 -1.30 -8.28 -19.69
N TYR A 204 -1.19 -6.99 -19.90
CA TYR A 204 -0.98 -6.01 -18.82
C TYR A 204 -1.55 -4.64 -19.16
N MET A 205 -1.70 -3.83 -18.11
CA MET A 205 -2.07 -2.41 -18.17
C MET A 205 -1.12 -1.60 -17.31
N THR A 206 -0.64 -0.46 -17.81
CA THR A 206 0.16 0.48 -17.03
C THR A 206 -0.74 1.51 -16.37
N LEU A 207 -0.75 1.56 -15.04
CA LEU A 207 -1.50 2.55 -14.26
C LEU A 207 -0.80 3.90 -14.21
N THR A 208 0.51 3.87 -14.04
CA THR A 208 1.35 5.07 -14.02
C THR A 208 2.81 4.71 -14.27
N THR A 209 3.54 5.65 -14.86
CA THR A 209 4.98 5.58 -15.06
C THR A 209 5.65 6.67 -14.26
N VAL A 210 6.69 6.33 -13.50
CA VAL A 210 7.42 7.26 -12.64
C VAL A 210 8.85 7.39 -13.15
N GLN A 211 9.24 8.63 -13.46
CA GLN A 211 10.60 9.00 -13.89
C GLN A 211 11.15 8.18 -15.07
N ASN A 212 10.28 7.66 -15.94
CA ASN A 212 10.62 6.72 -17.02
C ASN A 212 11.39 5.48 -16.55
N SER A 213 11.37 5.19 -15.25
CA SER A 213 12.15 4.16 -14.58
C SER A 213 11.28 2.99 -14.12
N VAL A 214 10.21 3.29 -13.38
CA VAL A 214 9.34 2.29 -12.78
C VAL A 214 7.90 2.52 -13.19
N GLU A 215 7.17 1.45 -13.38
CA GLU A 215 5.75 1.42 -13.68
C GLU A 215 4.98 0.64 -12.61
N LEU A 216 3.81 1.15 -12.25
CA LEU A 216 2.78 0.36 -11.62
C LEU A 216 1.95 -0.30 -12.72
N ARG A 217 1.92 -1.62 -12.71
CA ARG A 217 1.18 -2.43 -13.69
C ARG A 217 0.14 -3.30 -13.01
N ILE A 218 -0.92 -3.54 -13.75
CA ILE A 218 -1.87 -4.63 -13.53
C ILE A 218 -1.55 -5.68 -14.59
N VAL A 219 -1.16 -6.89 -14.17
CA VAL A 219 -0.71 -7.96 -15.06
C VAL A 219 -1.54 -9.20 -14.80
N LYS A 220 -2.00 -9.84 -15.86
CA LYS A 220 -2.80 -11.07 -15.75
C LYS A 220 -2.00 -12.18 -15.04
N GLY A 221 -2.64 -12.82 -14.06
CA GLY A 221 -2.06 -13.88 -13.23
C GLY A 221 -1.21 -13.38 -12.07
N GLU A 222 -1.03 -12.06 -11.90
CA GLU A 222 -0.29 -11.45 -10.80
C GLU A 222 -1.23 -10.81 -9.76
N PRO A 223 -0.69 -10.41 -8.59
CA PRO A 223 -1.40 -9.54 -7.66
C PRO A 223 -1.90 -8.26 -8.33
N LEU A 224 -2.97 -7.65 -7.79
CA LEU A 224 -3.67 -6.54 -8.41
C LEU A 224 -2.75 -5.42 -8.88
N VAL A 225 -1.71 -5.10 -8.10
CA VAL A 225 -0.74 -4.07 -8.47
C VAL A 225 0.68 -4.57 -8.27
N SER A 226 1.46 -4.48 -9.32
CA SER A 226 2.86 -4.88 -9.36
C SER A 226 3.76 -3.73 -9.82
N LEU A 227 4.95 -3.66 -9.21
CA LEU A 227 6.01 -2.74 -9.60
C LEU A 227 6.88 -3.40 -10.68
N TYR A 228 7.09 -2.69 -11.77
CA TYR A 228 7.94 -3.10 -12.87
C TYR A 228 9.04 -2.08 -13.12
N CYS A 229 10.26 -2.53 -13.37
CA CYS A 229 11.28 -1.68 -13.99
C CYS A 229 11.00 -1.67 -15.50
N ARG A 230 10.85 -0.46 -16.06
CA ARG A 230 10.50 -0.29 -17.48
C ARG A 230 11.62 -0.70 -18.41
N GLU A 231 12.82 -0.26 -18.11
CA GLU A 231 14.02 -0.47 -18.92
C GLU A 231 15.18 -0.91 -18.01
N PRO A 232 15.11 -2.12 -17.41
CA PRO A 232 16.17 -2.59 -16.50
C PRO A 232 17.50 -2.71 -17.24
N TRP A 233 18.57 -2.76 -16.50
CA TRP A 233 19.86 -3.10 -17.09
C TRP A 233 19.79 -4.48 -17.74
N LYS A 234 20.20 -4.54 -18.99
CA LYS A 234 20.27 -5.79 -19.74
C LYS A 234 21.35 -6.69 -19.14
N THR A 235 21.02 -7.96 -18.95
CA THR A 235 21.96 -8.98 -18.45
C THR A 235 22.08 -10.12 -19.44
N ASN A 236 23.22 -10.82 -19.40
CA ASN A 236 23.39 -12.11 -20.08
C ASN A 236 22.81 -13.27 -19.24
N ASP A 237 22.92 -14.49 -19.73
CA ASP A 237 22.42 -15.72 -19.10
C ASP A 237 23.12 -16.01 -17.74
N GLU A 238 24.35 -15.51 -17.55
CA GLU A 238 25.11 -15.63 -16.30
C GLU A 238 24.73 -14.53 -15.31
N GLY A 239 23.82 -13.61 -15.65
CA GLY A 239 23.37 -12.50 -14.82
C GLY A 239 24.35 -11.32 -14.77
N GLN A 240 25.34 -11.26 -15.65
CA GLN A 240 26.27 -10.13 -15.76
C GLN A 240 25.60 -8.99 -16.54
N VAL A 241 25.83 -7.74 -16.10
CA VAL A 241 25.30 -6.56 -16.77
C VAL A 241 26.01 -6.35 -18.10
N LEU A 242 25.24 -6.18 -19.17
CA LEU A 242 25.75 -5.89 -20.50
C LEU A 242 25.90 -4.38 -20.69
N VAL A 243 27.09 -3.95 -21.09
CA VAL A 243 27.42 -2.54 -21.29
C VAL A 243 27.86 -2.24 -22.71
N GLY A 244 27.65 -1.01 -23.14
CA GLY A 244 28.19 -0.48 -24.38
C GLY A 244 29.68 -0.13 -24.27
N ALA A 245 30.28 0.32 -25.38
CA ALA A 245 31.71 0.70 -25.48
C ALA A 245 32.10 1.80 -24.46
N ASN A 246 31.17 2.61 -24.01
CA ASN A 246 31.34 3.67 -23.01
C ASN A 246 31.14 3.20 -21.56
N GLY A 247 30.96 1.89 -21.34
CA GLY A 247 30.71 1.31 -20.02
C GLY A 247 29.30 1.49 -19.48
N ARG A 248 28.41 2.20 -20.19
CA ARG A 248 27.03 2.43 -19.72
C ARG A 248 26.17 1.18 -19.93
N PRO A 249 25.31 0.84 -18.99
CA PRO A 249 24.44 -0.32 -19.09
C PRO A 249 23.44 -0.16 -20.24
N LEU A 250 23.23 -1.23 -20.97
CA LEU A 250 22.18 -1.30 -22.00
C LEU A 250 20.82 -1.54 -21.35
N SER A 251 19.76 -1.09 -22.01
CA SER A 251 18.39 -1.34 -21.58
C SER A 251 17.93 -2.74 -21.98
N GLY A 252 17.32 -3.46 -21.04
CA GLY A 252 16.64 -4.72 -21.23
C GLY A 252 15.13 -4.55 -21.36
N GLU A 253 14.43 -5.67 -21.46
CA GLU A 253 12.97 -5.72 -21.45
C GLU A 253 12.42 -5.46 -20.04
N ALA A 254 11.18 -4.96 -19.97
CA ALA A 254 10.56 -4.64 -18.71
C ALA A 254 10.51 -5.84 -17.75
N LYS A 255 10.92 -5.63 -16.50
CA LYS A 255 11.10 -6.69 -15.50
C LYS A 255 10.20 -6.44 -14.29
N PHE A 256 9.50 -7.49 -13.84
CA PHE A 256 8.83 -7.50 -12.54
C PHE A 256 9.83 -7.24 -11.41
N LEU A 257 9.51 -6.31 -10.54
CA LEU A 257 10.31 -6.00 -9.35
C LEU A 257 9.69 -6.62 -8.10
N ALA A 258 8.46 -6.24 -7.80
CA ALA A 258 7.78 -6.69 -6.59
C ALA A 258 6.28 -6.38 -6.61
N SER A 259 5.53 -7.07 -5.76
CA SER A 259 4.16 -6.66 -5.41
C SER A 259 4.17 -5.59 -4.31
N VAL A 260 3.24 -4.65 -4.41
CA VAL A 260 3.00 -3.62 -3.39
C VAL A 260 2.17 -4.14 -2.22
N GLU A 261 1.50 -5.28 -2.38
CA GLU A 261 0.59 -5.82 -1.38
C GLU A 261 1.36 -6.37 -0.17
N PRO A 262 0.91 -6.05 1.06
CA PRO A 262 1.49 -6.64 2.25
C PRO A 262 1.20 -8.14 2.32
N LYS A 263 2.13 -8.91 2.89
CA LYS A 263 1.88 -10.32 3.21
C LYS A 263 0.80 -10.48 4.28
N TRP A 264 0.74 -9.54 5.23
CA TRP A 264 -0.30 -9.38 6.22
C TRP A 264 -0.20 -8.01 6.90
N THR A 265 -1.30 -7.57 7.50
CA THR A 265 -1.36 -6.37 8.35
C THR A 265 -1.97 -6.73 9.70
N GLY A 266 -1.68 -5.94 10.72
CA GLY A 266 -2.27 -6.16 12.03
C GLY A 266 -2.14 -4.94 12.93
N SER A 267 -2.88 -5.00 14.05
CA SER A 267 -2.77 -3.99 15.09
C SER A 267 -2.91 -4.63 16.47
N ILE A 268 -2.24 -4.03 17.44
CA ILE A 268 -2.38 -4.39 18.86
C ILE A 268 -2.75 -3.14 19.62
N ARG A 269 -3.91 -3.15 20.23
CA ARG A 269 -4.36 -2.09 21.13
C ARG A 269 -4.37 -2.62 22.56
N THR A 270 -3.74 -1.90 23.48
CA THR A 270 -3.81 -2.18 24.90
C THR A 270 -4.46 -1.01 25.63
N SER A 271 -5.27 -1.28 26.63
CA SER A 271 -5.89 -0.28 27.49
C SER A 271 -5.85 -0.75 28.95
N LEU A 272 -5.25 0.03 29.81
CA LEU A 272 -5.13 -0.24 31.23
C LEU A 272 -5.87 0.88 32.01
N ARG A 273 -6.95 0.50 32.67
CA ARG A 273 -7.71 1.40 33.57
C ARG A 273 -7.32 1.13 35.01
N TRP A 274 -6.99 2.19 35.72
CA TRP A 274 -6.82 2.19 37.17
C TRP A 274 -7.71 3.27 37.78
N LYS A 275 -8.79 2.86 38.45
CA LYS A 275 -9.82 3.77 38.97
C LYS A 275 -10.31 4.69 37.84
N ASP A 276 -10.09 5.99 37.99
CA ASP A 276 -10.49 7.02 37.03
C ASP A 276 -9.43 7.28 35.93
N LEU A 277 -8.23 6.74 36.09
CA LEU A 277 -7.15 6.89 35.10
C LEU A 277 -7.19 5.76 34.07
N THR A 278 -7.02 6.10 32.79
CA THR A 278 -6.92 5.12 31.70
C THR A 278 -5.73 5.45 30.82
N PHE A 279 -4.81 4.53 30.71
CA PHE A 279 -3.75 4.54 29.72
C PHE A 279 -4.15 3.67 28.54
N SER A 280 -3.91 4.10 27.30
CA SER A 280 -4.01 3.23 26.12
C SER A 280 -2.89 3.49 25.11
N ALA A 281 -2.51 2.43 24.40
CA ALA A 281 -1.54 2.49 23.33
C ALA A 281 -1.98 1.58 22.18
N MET A 282 -1.62 1.95 20.95
CA MET A 282 -1.93 1.19 19.74
C MET A 282 -0.69 1.07 18.87
N LEU A 283 -0.33 -0.17 18.57
CA LEU A 283 0.65 -0.53 17.56
C LEU A 283 -0.06 -0.84 16.25
N ASP A 284 0.52 -0.37 15.15
CA ASP A 284 0.14 -0.71 13.78
C ASP A 284 1.30 -1.44 13.11
N ILE A 285 1.00 -2.54 12.42
CA ILE A 285 1.97 -3.48 11.90
C ILE A 285 1.64 -3.77 10.44
N ARG A 286 2.61 -3.59 9.58
CA ARG A 286 2.58 -4.06 8.19
C ARG A 286 3.78 -4.95 7.97
N MET A 287 3.56 -6.11 7.37
CA MET A 287 4.63 -7.04 7.01
C MET A 287 4.60 -7.36 5.53
N GLY A 288 5.72 -7.13 4.86
CA GLY A 288 5.87 -7.32 3.42
C GLY A 288 5.21 -6.21 2.60
N GLY A 289 5.12 -6.48 1.30
CA GLY A 289 4.88 -5.48 0.28
C GLY A 289 6.14 -4.65 0.03
N HIS A 290 6.14 -3.92 -1.07
CA HIS A 290 7.29 -3.09 -1.44
C HIS A 290 6.84 -1.68 -1.77
N VAL A 291 7.77 -0.76 -1.63
CA VAL A 291 7.62 0.63 -2.02
C VAL A 291 8.84 1.06 -2.82
N TRP A 292 8.60 1.72 -3.95
CA TRP A 292 9.67 2.36 -4.70
C TRP A 292 9.74 3.84 -4.31
N SER A 293 10.93 4.30 -3.91
CA SER A 293 11.10 5.66 -3.42
C SER A 293 11.60 6.60 -4.53
N GLU A 294 10.70 7.46 -4.99
CA GLU A 294 11.08 8.56 -5.88
C GLU A 294 11.95 9.59 -5.15
N THR A 295 11.74 9.79 -3.85
CA THR A 295 12.58 10.68 -3.04
C THR A 295 14.03 10.22 -3.04
N ALA A 296 14.30 8.93 -2.82
CA ALA A 296 15.65 8.38 -2.87
C ALA A 296 16.25 8.49 -4.29
N PHE A 297 15.46 8.20 -5.30
CA PHE A 297 15.87 8.35 -6.71
C PHE A 297 16.25 9.79 -7.05
N GLN A 298 15.36 10.74 -6.78
CA GLN A 298 15.59 12.16 -7.07
C GLN A 298 16.76 12.74 -6.27
N SER A 299 16.89 12.35 -5.00
CA SER A 299 18.03 12.77 -4.17
C SER A 299 19.36 12.27 -4.74
N SER A 300 19.39 11.05 -5.25
CA SER A 300 20.60 10.49 -5.89
C SER A 300 20.89 11.17 -7.23
N ARG A 301 19.86 11.36 -8.05
CA ARG A 301 19.94 12.04 -9.35
C ARG A 301 20.45 13.47 -9.22
N ASN A 302 19.95 14.20 -8.22
CA ASN A 302 20.28 15.60 -8.00
C ASN A 302 21.51 15.82 -7.10
N ALA A 303 22.28 14.76 -6.82
CA ALA A 303 23.48 14.83 -5.98
C ALA A 303 23.22 15.27 -4.53
N GLN A 304 22.03 15.05 -4.01
CA GLN A 304 21.64 15.35 -2.63
C GLN A 304 21.74 14.12 -1.72
N SER A 305 21.97 12.95 -2.29
CA SER A 305 22.18 11.71 -1.56
C SER A 305 23.66 11.39 -1.43
N ILE A 306 24.06 10.84 -0.28
CA ILE A 306 25.39 10.30 -0.05
C ILE A 306 25.76 9.22 -1.08
N MET A 307 24.80 8.40 -1.51
CA MET A 307 24.99 7.45 -2.62
C MET A 307 25.62 8.10 -3.84
N SER A 308 25.21 9.31 -4.16
CA SER A 308 25.65 10.00 -5.37
C SER A 308 27.01 10.71 -5.24
N LEU A 309 27.64 10.66 -4.08
CA LEU A 309 29.01 11.18 -3.89
C LEU A 309 30.05 10.27 -4.53
N GLY A 310 29.70 8.99 -4.72
CA GLY A 310 30.58 8.01 -5.34
C GLY A 310 31.12 8.47 -6.70
N GLY A 311 32.44 8.35 -6.92
CA GLY A 311 33.16 8.71 -8.14
C GLY A 311 33.34 10.20 -8.39
N ARG A 312 32.79 11.07 -7.52
CA ARG A 312 32.87 12.52 -7.73
C ARG A 312 34.17 13.13 -7.29
N THR A 313 34.75 12.65 -6.19
CA THR A 313 36.07 13.08 -5.71
C THR A 313 36.82 11.92 -5.05
N GLU A 314 38.10 11.81 -5.33
CA GLU A 314 38.99 10.77 -4.80
C GLU A 314 39.05 10.76 -3.28
N HIS A 315 39.16 11.93 -2.67
CA HIS A 315 39.37 12.07 -1.23
C HIS A 315 38.14 11.72 -0.39
N LEU A 316 36.96 12.16 -0.81
CA LEU A 316 35.74 11.88 -0.08
C LEU A 316 35.40 10.38 -0.03
N PHE A 317 35.87 9.65 -1.02
CA PHE A 317 35.57 8.24 -1.14
C PHE A 317 36.57 7.35 -0.41
N SER A 318 37.85 7.64 -0.49
CA SER A 318 38.89 6.93 0.29
C SER A 318 38.64 7.08 1.79
N ASP A 319 38.27 8.27 2.25
CA ASP A 319 38.01 8.53 3.66
C ASP A 319 36.67 7.88 4.14
N LEU A 320 35.70 7.73 3.27
CA LEU A 320 34.41 7.08 3.59
C LEU A 320 34.47 5.55 3.56
N ILE A 321 35.33 4.96 2.74
CA ILE A 321 35.50 3.50 2.63
C ILE A 321 36.56 2.96 3.56
N LEU A 322 37.66 3.70 3.79
CA LEU A 322 38.83 3.21 4.50
C LEU A 322 38.75 3.36 6.02
N ASN A 323 37.78 4.09 6.54
CA ASN A 323 37.54 4.08 7.99
C ASN A 323 36.80 2.78 8.36
N GLU A 324 37.57 1.73 8.61
CA GLU A 324 37.11 0.37 8.95
C GLU A 324 36.21 0.29 10.20
N GLY A 325 35.96 1.40 10.89
CA GLY A 325 35.18 1.43 12.13
C GLY A 325 33.72 1.82 12.00
N ASP A 326 33.30 2.51 10.94
CA ASP A 326 31.95 3.05 10.82
C ASP A 326 31.32 2.83 9.45
N GLN A 327 31.28 1.56 9.05
CA GLN A 327 30.57 1.15 7.81
C GLN A 327 29.05 1.31 7.90
N THR A 328 28.50 1.60 9.06
CA THR A 328 27.06 1.58 9.30
C THR A 328 26.34 2.89 8.99
N GLY A 329 27.01 4.02 9.00
CA GLY A 329 26.38 5.33 8.79
C GLY A 329 26.25 5.73 7.33
N TYR A 330 27.30 5.57 6.56
CA TYR A 330 27.38 6.05 5.17
C TYR A 330 27.29 4.93 4.13
N LEU A 331 27.78 3.75 4.45
CA LEU A 331 27.66 2.56 3.61
C LEU A 331 26.31 1.84 3.78
N GLY A 332 25.47 2.26 4.71
CA GLY A 332 24.12 1.69 4.86
C GLY A 332 23.28 1.70 3.59
N ILE A 333 23.63 2.58 2.65
CA ILE A 333 23.01 2.66 1.32
C ILE A 333 23.73 1.78 0.30
N LEU A 334 25.02 1.48 0.52
CA LEU A 334 25.83 0.54 -0.25
C LEU A 334 25.93 -0.84 0.43
N ASP A 335 25.33 -1.00 1.61
CA ASP A 335 25.21 -2.28 2.29
C ASP A 335 24.50 -3.29 1.36
N PRO A 336 25.11 -4.47 1.10
CA PRO A 336 24.53 -5.51 0.26
C PRO A 336 23.09 -5.90 0.63
N LYS A 337 22.66 -5.69 1.88
CA LYS A 337 21.28 -5.91 2.30
C LYS A 337 20.28 -4.90 1.74
N TYR A 338 20.71 -3.72 1.29
CA TYR A 338 19.89 -2.71 0.63
C TYR A 338 20.06 -2.68 -0.89
N VAL A 339 21.06 -3.42 -1.40
CA VAL A 339 21.21 -3.67 -2.85
C VAL A 339 20.68 -5.08 -3.11
N PRO A 340 19.46 -5.22 -3.65
CA PRO A 340 18.91 -6.53 -3.93
C PRO A 340 19.89 -7.35 -4.77
N ASN A 341 20.27 -8.51 -4.26
CA ASN A 341 21.09 -9.53 -4.94
C ASN A 341 22.61 -9.39 -4.97
N GLY A 342 23.24 -8.41 -4.39
CA GLY A 342 24.72 -8.35 -4.26
C GLY A 342 25.53 -8.38 -5.58
N LYS A 343 24.84 -8.49 -6.73
CA LYS A 343 25.46 -8.66 -8.06
C LYS A 343 25.66 -7.35 -8.81
N ASN A 344 25.00 -6.27 -8.41
CA ASN A 344 25.03 -4.98 -9.08
C ASN A 344 25.60 -3.88 -8.18
N ASN A 345 26.53 -4.22 -7.30
CA ASN A 345 27.24 -3.25 -6.48
C ASN A 345 28.03 -2.30 -7.37
N ILE A 346 27.82 -1.01 -7.17
CA ILE A 346 28.65 0.02 -7.79
C ILE A 346 29.93 0.11 -6.99
N TYR A 347 31.02 -0.34 -7.58
CA TYR A 347 32.34 -0.19 -7.00
C TYR A 347 32.96 1.12 -7.43
N MET A 348 33.72 1.67 -6.53
CA MET A 348 34.65 2.72 -6.82
C MET A 348 36.06 2.14 -6.74
N ASP A 349 36.76 2.24 -7.82
CA ASP A 349 38.18 1.88 -7.86
C ASP A 349 38.99 3.12 -7.45
N ALA A 350 39.58 3.06 -6.25
CA ALA A 350 40.43 4.13 -5.72
C ALA A 350 41.65 4.44 -6.63
N SER A 351 42.01 3.53 -7.53
CA SER A 351 43.10 3.75 -8.50
C SER A 351 42.66 4.57 -9.72
N ARG A 352 41.35 4.83 -9.87
CA ARG A 352 40.78 5.58 -11.03
C ARG A 352 39.75 6.61 -10.58
N PRO A 353 40.19 7.77 -10.20
CA PRO A 353 39.46 8.71 -9.37
C PRO A 353 38.31 9.51 -10.03
N LYS A 354 37.99 9.34 -11.28
CA LYS A 354 37.05 10.21 -12.02
C LYS A 354 35.89 9.49 -12.68
N GLY A 355 35.47 8.33 -12.15
CA GLY A 355 34.40 7.57 -12.81
C GLY A 355 33.80 6.50 -11.94
N MET A 356 32.76 5.88 -12.48
CA MET A 356 32.07 4.73 -11.91
C MET A 356 32.19 3.54 -12.85
N ASN A 357 32.28 2.36 -12.26
CA ASN A 357 32.27 1.10 -13.00
C ASN A 357 31.19 0.20 -12.39
N ILE A 358 30.53 -0.59 -13.22
CA ILE A 358 29.55 -1.58 -12.76
C ILE A 358 30.31 -2.90 -12.58
N PRO A 359 30.43 -3.42 -11.32
CA PRO A 359 31.21 -4.61 -11.06
C PRO A 359 30.68 -5.83 -11.82
N GLY A 360 31.59 -6.62 -12.40
CA GLY A 360 31.23 -7.82 -13.14
C GLY A 360 30.50 -7.55 -14.44
N ALA A 361 30.38 -6.30 -14.87
CA ALA A 361 29.80 -5.98 -16.17
C ALA A 361 30.72 -6.44 -17.31
N VAL A 362 30.12 -6.88 -18.40
CA VAL A 362 30.81 -7.29 -19.62
C VAL A 362 30.32 -6.52 -20.81
N TYR A 363 31.17 -6.34 -21.81
CA TYR A 363 30.75 -5.67 -23.03
C TYR A 363 29.73 -6.52 -23.80
N ASP A 364 28.68 -5.88 -24.29
CA ASP A 364 27.65 -6.52 -25.13
C ASP A 364 28.25 -6.98 -26.47
N SER A 365 27.61 -7.95 -27.10
CA SER A 365 27.99 -8.48 -28.41
C SER A 365 28.05 -7.45 -29.54
N SER A 366 27.37 -6.30 -29.33
CA SER A 366 27.40 -5.16 -30.26
C SER A 366 28.68 -4.33 -30.21
N VAL A 367 29.59 -4.59 -29.24
CA VAL A 367 30.86 -3.84 -29.07
C VAL A 367 31.99 -4.61 -29.82
N PRO A 368 32.45 -4.16 -30.99
CA PRO A 368 33.43 -4.86 -31.77
C PRO A 368 34.74 -5.09 -31.02
N GLY A 369 35.26 -6.31 -31.03
CA GLY A 369 36.54 -6.67 -30.44
C GLY A 369 36.57 -6.77 -28.93
N LEU A 370 35.47 -6.42 -28.23
CA LEU A 370 35.38 -6.45 -26.75
C LEU A 370 34.22 -7.34 -26.26
N ALA A 371 33.40 -7.88 -27.12
CA ALA A 371 32.24 -8.69 -26.78
C ALA A 371 32.57 -9.79 -25.76
N GLY A 372 31.82 -9.82 -24.65
CA GLY A 372 31.98 -10.76 -23.54
C GLY A 372 33.20 -10.51 -22.64
N GLN A 373 34.07 -9.54 -22.95
CA GLN A 373 35.18 -9.18 -22.07
C GLN A 373 34.71 -8.32 -20.89
N PRO A 374 35.38 -8.41 -19.74
CA PRO A 374 35.11 -7.54 -18.58
C PRO A 374 35.18 -6.06 -18.95
N CYS A 375 34.19 -5.29 -18.53
CA CYS A 375 34.12 -3.85 -18.80
C CYS A 375 35.31 -3.12 -18.13
N GLN A 376 36.06 -2.36 -18.90
CA GLN A 376 37.15 -1.51 -18.44
C GLN A 376 36.84 0.00 -18.57
N ALA A 377 35.72 0.32 -19.17
CA ALA A 377 35.30 1.70 -19.35
C ALA A 377 34.69 2.28 -18.06
N TRP A 378 34.85 3.58 -17.90
CA TRP A 378 34.38 4.33 -16.72
C TRP A 378 33.28 5.30 -17.13
N ILE A 379 32.20 5.29 -16.32
CA ILE A 379 31.04 6.16 -16.53
C ILE A 379 31.28 7.44 -15.70
N LYS A 380 31.03 8.60 -16.28
CA LYS A 380 31.03 9.83 -15.50
C LYS A 380 29.94 9.76 -14.42
N PRO A 381 30.22 10.10 -13.16
CA PRO A 381 29.25 10.02 -12.08
C PRO A 381 27.93 10.72 -12.38
N ILE A 382 28.01 11.90 -13.02
CA ILE A 382 26.80 12.65 -13.41
C ILE A 382 25.94 11.85 -14.39
N ASP A 383 26.54 11.22 -15.40
CA ASP A 383 25.81 10.43 -16.40
C ASP A 383 25.18 9.21 -15.75
N TYR A 384 25.92 8.53 -14.87
CA TYR A 384 25.42 7.38 -14.13
C TYR A 384 24.19 7.75 -13.28
N TRP A 385 24.34 8.73 -12.37
CA TRP A 385 23.26 9.07 -11.43
C TRP A 385 22.07 9.74 -12.11
N THR A 386 22.29 10.52 -13.19
CA THR A 386 21.20 11.19 -13.88
C THR A 386 20.41 10.26 -14.81
N ASN A 387 21.11 9.31 -15.47
CA ASN A 387 20.52 8.54 -16.55
C ASN A 387 20.46 7.02 -16.28
N ASP A 388 21.51 6.46 -15.68
CA ASP A 388 21.69 5.00 -15.63
C ASP A 388 21.20 4.38 -14.32
N SER A 389 21.30 5.09 -13.18
CA SER A 389 20.84 4.59 -11.88
C SER A 389 19.35 4.32 -11.83
N GLY A 390 18.55 5.11 -12.55
CA GLY A 390 17.10 4.93 -12.64
C GLY A 390 16.68 3.66 -13.38
N LYS A 391 17.54 3.15 -14.28
CA LYS A 391 17.34 1.88 -14.99
C LYS A 391 17.62 0.66 -14.10
N ASN A 392 18.25 0.85 -12.95
CA ASN A 392 18.28 -0.14 -11.89
C ASN A 392 17.12 0.10 -10.92
N GLY A 393 15.92 -0.32 -11.32
CA GLY A 393 14.71 -0.12 -10.52
C GLY A 393 14.78 -0.75 -9.12
N GLU A 394 15.63 -1.76 -8.93
CA GLU A 394 15.84 -2.43 -7.65
C GLU A 394 16.58 -1.53 -6.63
N LEU A 395 17.37 -0.56 -7.10
CA LEU A 395 18.19 0.30 -6.23
C LEU A 395 17.36 1.16 -5.27
N TYR A 396 16.15 1.52 -5.66
CA TYR A 396 15.25 2.38 -4.89
C TYR A 396 13.99 1.64 -4.41
N LEU A 397 14.02 0.31 -4.50
CA LEU A 397 12.96 -0.58 -4.06
C LEU A 397 13.21 -1.05 -2.63
N TYR A 398 12.26 -0.81 -1.74
CA TYR A 398 12.38 -1.17 -0.34
C TYR A 398 11.21 -2.04 0.12
N ASP A 399 11.49 -2.99 1.04
CA ASP A 399 10.47 -3.72 1.78
C ASP A 399 9.70 -2.72 2.69
N ALA A 400 8.38 -2.67 2.54
CA ALA A 400 7.51 -1.72 3.23
C ALA A 400 7.06 -2.19 4.61
N SER A 401 7.74 -3.16 5.20
CA SER A 401 7.43 -3.64 6.55
C SER A 401 7.73 -2.60 7.61
N TYR A 402 6.81 -2.47 8.57
CA TYR A 402 7.00 -1.59 9.73
C TYR A 402 6.22 -2.03 10.96
N VAL A 403 6.62 -1.52 12.11
CA VAL A 403 5.88 -1.47 13.37
C VAL A 403 5.87 -0.02 13.86
N LYS A 404 4.68 0.57 13.99
CA LYS A 404 4.50 1.96 14.42
C LYS A 404 3.68 2.04 15.70
N LEU A 405 4.08 2.95 16.60
CA LEU A 405 3.25 3.40 17.71
C LEU A 405 2.31 4.49 17.18
N LYS A 406 1.10 4.06 16.78
CA LYS A 406 0.12 4.93 16.13
C LYS A 406 -0.59 5.85 17.09
N GLU A 407 -0.92 5.36 18.28
CA GLU A 407 -1.62 6.15 19.28
C GLU A 407 -1.12 5.82 20.68
N ILE A 408 -1.01 6.84 21.51
CA ILE A 408 -0.86 6.75 22.96
C ILE A 408 -1.80 7.75 23.59
N SER A 409 -2.51 7.34 24.64
CA SER A 409 -3.36 8.28 25.37
C SER A 409 -3.37 8.03 26.87
N LEU A 410 -3.51 9.10 27.61
CA LEU A 410 -3.69 9.08 29.06
C LEU A 410 -4.92 9.93 29.40
N GLY A 411 -5.99 9.27 29.81
CA GLY A 411 -7.28 9.90 30.12
C GLY A 411 -7.62 9.81 31.59
N TYR A 412 -8.22 10.87 32.13
CA TYR A 412 -8.70 10.94 33.49
C TYR A 412 -10.18 11.29 33.52
N ASN A 413 -10.99 10.45 34.17
CA ASN A 413 -12.39 10.74 34.41
C ASN A 413 -12.52 11.59 35.66
N ILE A 414 -13.11 12.75 35.52
CA ILE A 414 -13.31 13.68 36.68
C ILE A 414 -14.31 13.04 37.64
N PRO A 415 -13.97 12.90 38.94
CA PRO A 415 -14.84 12.26 39.91
C PRO A 415 -16.20 12.96 40.02
N LYS A 416 -17.27 12.19 40.09
CA LYS A 416 -18.65 12.72 40.15
C LYS A 416 -18.87 13.73 41.29
N ASN A 417 -18.15 13.56 42.40
CA ASN A 417 -18.28 14.49 43.55
C ASN A 417 -17.82 15.93 43.21
N TRP A 418 -16.88 16.07 42.27
CA TRP A 418 -16.45 17.39 41.79
C TRP A 418 -17.48 17.99 40.84
N LEU A 419 -18.07 17.16 39.96
CA LEU A 419 -19.04 17.58 38.96
C LEU A 419 -20.39 17.98 39.56
N ARG A 420 -20.80 17.39 40.71
CA ARG A 420 -22.01 17.75 41.43
C ARG A 420 -22.10 19.25 41.79
N LYS A 421 -20.94 19.88 41.95
CA LYS A 421 -20.88 21.33 42.24
C LYS A 421 -21.27 22.21 41.04
N ILE A 422 -21.17 21.63 39.81
CA ILE A 422 -21.46 22.32 38.53
C ILE A 422 -22.92 22.10 38.10
N GLY A 423 -23.60 21.08 38.66
CA GLY A 423 -25.04 20.85 38.57
C GLY A 423 -25.56 20.21 37.28
N PHE A 424 -25.10 20.65 36.11
CA PHE A 424 -25.62 20.19 34.82
C PHE A 424 -24.67 19.21 34.07
N ILE A 425 -23.47 18.98 34.56
CA ILE A 425 -22.51 18.04 33.96
C ILE A 425 -22.63 16.68 34.65
N GLN A 426 -23.01 15.65 33.88
CA GLN A 426 -23.14 14.26 34.34
C GLN A 426 -21.80 13.54 34.40
N SER A 427 -20.96 13.74 33.38
CA SER A 427 -19.61 13.17 33.32
C SER A 427 -18.66 14.06 32.54
N MET A 428 -17.37 14.03 32.91
CA MET A 428 -16.32 14.73 32.22
C MET A 428 -15.05 13.86 32.19
N ARG A 429 -14.43 13.74 31.03
CA ARG A 429 -13.14 13.10 30.83
C ARG A 429 -12.20 14.05 30.12
N VAL A 430 -10.96 14.11 30.58
CA VAL A 430 -9.87 14.83 29.93
C VAL A 430 -8.80 13.81 29.53
N SER A 431 -8.33 13.87 28.31
CA SER A 431 -7.29 12.96 27.84
C SER A 431 -6.20 13.72 27.10
N ALA A 432 -4.93 13.41 27.40
CA ALA A 432 -3.81 13.75 26.53
C ALA A 432 -3.64 12.64 25.49
N VAL A 433 -3.47 13.01 24.23
CA VAL A 433 -3.42 12.08 23.11
C VAL A 433 -2.23 12.42 22.21
N GLY A 434 -1.41 11.44 21.91
CA GLY A 434 -0.39 11.48 20.85
C GLY A 434 -0.77 10.52 19.72
N ARG A 435 -0.68 10.98 18.48
CA ARG A 435 -0.93 10.17 17.29
C ARG A 435 0.28 10.14 16.40
N ASN A 436 0.49 9.00 15.72
CA ASN A 436 1.65 8.74 14.87
C ASN A 436 2.97 9.03 15.60
N VAL A 437 3.09 8.49 16.82
CA VAL A 437 4.07 8.90 17.84
C VAL A 437 5.49 8.50 17.45
N ALA A 438 5.68 7.27 16.96
CA ALA A 438 7.01 6.77 16.63
C ALA A 438 6.95 5.57 15.66
N ILE A 439 7.98 5.45 14.84
CA ILE A 439 8.29 4.24 14.08
C ILE A 439 9.24 3.41 14.96
N LEU A 440 8.75 2.26 15.44
CA LEU A 440 9.53 1.36 16.31
C LEU A 440 10.46 0.45 15.49
N HIS A 441 9.99 0.07 14.30
CA HIS A 441 10.76 -0.73 13.36
C HIS A 441 10.34 -0.39 11.93
N GLN A 442 11.30 -0.32 11.00
CA GLN A 442 11.06 -0.20 9.56
C GLN A 442 12.19 -0.87 8.80
N LYS A 443 11.87 -1.37 7.61
CA LYS A 443 12.86 -1.91 6.68
C LYS A 443 13.27 -0.93 5.58
N THR A 444 12.53 0.15 5.41
CA THR A 444 12.96 1.27 4.57
C THR A 444 14.11 2.02 5.25
N PRO A 445 14.98 2.72 4.50
CA PRO A 445 15.99 3.61 5.07
C PRO A 445 15.35 4.67 5.98
N LYS A 446 16.11 5.15 6.98
CA LYS A 446 15.68 6.28 7.81
C LYS A 446 15.39 7.50 6.95
N GLY A 447 14.27 8.15 7.19
CA GLY A 447 13.79 9.29 6.38
C GLY A 447 12.81 8.92 5.27
N ILE A 448 12.66 7.62 4.93
CA ILE A 448 11.62 7.13 4.04
C ILE A 448 10.58 6.40 4.86
N ASP A 449 9.43 7.03 5.08
CA ASP A 449 8.33 6.39 5.80
C ASP A 449 7.64 5.35 4.90
N PRO A 450 7.61 4.06 5.29
CA PRO A 450 7.03 3.00 4.47
C PRO A 450 5.50 3.12 4.28
N GLU A 451 4.84 3.97 5.04
CA GLU A 451 3.41 4.28 4.90
C GLU A 451 3.13 5.50 4.00
N ALA A 452 4.16 6.33 3.76
CA ALA A 452 4.03 7.51 2.90
C ALA A 452 3.93 7.10 1.44
N THR A 453 2.71 6.89 0.97
CA THR A 453 2.43 6.60 -0.45
C THR A 453 1.86 7.83 -1.14
N SER A 454 2.18 8.01 -2.41
CA SER A 454 1.77 9.19 -3.21
C SER A 454 0.27 9.24 -3.47
N SER A 455 -0.43 8.11 -3.36
CA SER A 455 -1.88 8.03 -3.56
C SER A 455 -2.49 6.94 -2.69
N MET A 456 -3.78 7.05 -2.46
CA MET A 456 -4.58 5.98 -1.89
C MET A 456 -5.14 5.09 -3.02
N GLY A 457 -5.51 3.85 -2.69
CA GLY A 457 -6.11 2.92 -3.64
C GLY A 457 -5.07 2.14 -4.46
N ILE A 458 -5.36 1.91 -5.73
CA ILE A 458 -4.57 1.03 -6.61
C ILE A 458 -3.20 1.60 -7.01
N GLN A 459 -2.93 2.88 -6.78
CA GLN A 459 -1.62 3.48 -7.06
C GLN A 459 -0.69 3.52 -5.83
N GLN A 460 -0.92 2.68 -4.84
CA GLN A 460 -0.01 2.50 -3.71
C GLN A 460 1.34 1.92 -4.17
N GLY A 461 2.36 2.03 -3.32
CA GLY A 461 3.69 1.47 -3.60
C GLY A 461 4.70 2.46 -4.17
N LEU A 462 4.31 3.73 -4.33
CA LEU A 462 5.22 4.81 -4.72
C LEU A 462 5.35 5.82 -3.58
N GLU A 463 6.55 6.04 -3.08
CA GLU A 463 6.86 7.10 -2.14
C GLU A 463 7.44 8.30 -2.93
N ARG A 464 6.82 9.48 -2.79
CA ARG A 464 7.15 10.70 -3.57
C ARG A 464 7.50 11.91 -2.72
N GLY A 465 7.67 11.74 -1.40
CA GLY A 465 8.05 12.82 -0.49
C GLY A 465 7.03 13.92 -0.26
N PHE A 466 5.84 13.85 -0.88
CA PHE A 466 4.83 14.90 -0.76
C PHE A 466 4.00 14.83 0.52
N ASN A 467 3.86 13.65 1.10
CA ASN A 467 3.03 13.40 2.28
C ASN A 467 3.92 12.90 3.43
N LEU A 468 4.60 13.81 4.10
CA LEU A 468 5.35 13.46 5.30
C LEU A 468 4.36 13.16 6.44
N PRO A 469 4.37 11.95 6.99
CA PRO A 469 3.55 11.64 8.14
C PRO A 469 3.99 12.50 9.34
N THR A 470 3.04 13.21 9.91
CA THR A 470 3.30 14.08 11.06
C THR A 470 2.84 13.43 12.35
N SER A 471 3.61 13.60 13.43
CA SER A 471 3.14 13.32 14.78
C SER A 471 2.25 14.45 15.25
N SER A 472 1.14 14.13 15.91
CA SER A 472 0.26 15.13 16.52
C SER A 472 0.04 14.83 17.98
N TYR A 473 0.02 15.89 18.79
CA TYR A 473 -0.23 15.83 20.22
C TYR A 473 -1.32 16.81 20.59
N GLY A 474 -2.24 16.42 21.46
CA GLY A 474 -3.36 17.26 21.81
C GLY A 474 -4.11 16.77 23.04
N PHE A 475 -5.18 17.47 23.35
CA PHE A 475 -6.09 17.12 24.44
C PHE A 475 -7.49 16.86 23.87
N ASP A 476 -8.14 15.86 24.42
CA ASP A 476 -9.54 15.52 24.17
C ASP A 476 -10.36 15.78 25.42
N PHE A 477 -11.49 16.47 25.27
CA PHE A 477 -12.45 16.76 26.33
C PHE A 477 -13.79 16.16 25.96
N LYS A 478 -14.23 15.17 26.72
CA LYS A 478 -15.56 14.57 26.58
C LYS A 478 -16.43 14.97 27.75
N ILE A 479 -17.50 15.70 27.47
CA ILE A 479 -18.45 16.18 28.47
C ILE A 479 -19.85 15.65 28.14
N THR A 480 -20.55 15.11 29.14
CA THR A 480 -21.94 14.67 29.03
C THR A 480 -22.76 15.53 29.97
N PHE A 481 -23.84 16.08 29.45
CA PHE A 481 -24.77 16.96 30.16
C PHE A 481 -26.02 16.21 30.60
#